data_25407a4b011c93a146bdf39b4b450570
#
_entry.id   25407a4b011c93a146bdf39b4b450570
#
_cell.length_a   1.000
_cell.length_b   1.000
_cell.length_c   1.000
_cell.angle_alpha   90.00
_cell.angle_beta   90.00
_cell.angle_gamma   90.00
#
_symmetry.space_group_name_H-M   'P 1'
#
loop_
_entity.id
_entity.type
_entity.pdbx_description
1 polymer ?
#
loop_
_entity_poly.entity_id
_entity_poly.type
_entity_poly.pdbx_seq_one_letter_code
_entity_poly.pdbx_strand_id
1 'polypeptide(L)'
;MRVLNKLFAGVIAAGVGVTATAAFADDIRVGITMRMISENGQAYGQMVMDEIKGINDAGGINGNMIEATLMNDECKSDKGVANANKMIFQEKVHLLIGSSCSSVTLPIVDVTAKAGVPQMVPHSTNSKITQKGSEWVFRIPVSGRYYGGVNAKYVGENIGTKIAYICAADAASVGDCANMEKQMRARFGAEPAYRADVQEKEVDFRSHMQKIKSMDVDGILVAALAETMARALVQSYEAGIGEDVRRIGSSSASNAPVPKIA
;
A
#
# COMPACT_ATOMS: atom_id res chain seq x y z
N MET A 1 -4.11 -95.72 26.86
CA MET A 1 -4.54 -95.00 28.08
C MET A 1 -4.04 -93.59 28.05
N ARG A 2 -4.97 -92.65 28.23
CA ARG A 2 -4.88 -91.18 28.40
C ARG A 2 -4.44 -90.34 27.20
N VAL A 3 -5.46 -89.80 26.57
CA VAL A 3 -5.49 -88.68 25.65
C VAL A 3 -5.24 -87.40 26.39
N LEU A 4 -4.39 -86.50 25.85
CA LEU A 4 -4.20 -85.15 26.36
C LEU A 4 -4.47 -84.13 25.21
N ASN A 5 -5.69 -83.58 25.23
CA ASN A 5 -6.07 -82.48 24.38
C ASN A 5 -5.29 -81.21 24.68
N LYS A 6 -4.63 -80.62 23.68
CA LYS A 6 -4.14 -79.23 23.75
C LYS A 6 -5.04 -78.36 22.91
N LEU A 7 -5.85 -77.54 23.59
CA LEU A 7 -6.57 -76.43 23.03
C LEU A 7 -5.61 -75.32 22.62
N PHE A 8 -5.55 -75.02 21.35
CA PHE A 8 -4.92 -73.77 20.86
C PHE A 8 -5.96 -72.66 20.88
N ALA A 9 -5.81 -71.70 21.79
CA ALA A 9 -6.58 -70.44 21.75
C ALA A 9 -5.95 -69.51 20.72
N GLY A 10 -6.60 -69.31 19.60
CA GLY A 10 -6.24 -68.32 18.60
C GLY A 10 -6.67 -66.92 19.08
N VAL A 11 -5.72 -66.03 19.31
CA VAL A 11 -5.99 -64.61 19.55
C VAL A 11 -6.16 -63.94 18.18
N ILE A 12 -7.40 -63.59 17.81
CA ILE A 12 -7.68 -62.72 16.68
C ILE A 12 -7.42 -61.26 17.14
N ALA A 13 -6.27 -60.70 16.76
CA ALA A 13 -6.01 -59.29 16.88
C ALA A 13 -6.80 -58.54 15.80
N ALA A 14 -7.94 -57.97 16.18
CA ALA A 14 -8.66 -57.04 15.34
C ALA A 14 -7.87 -55.72 15.23
N GLY A 15 -7.13 -55.58 14.14
CA GLY A 15 -6.49 -54.32 13.78
C GLY A 15 -7.56 -53.30 13.43
N VAL A 16 -7.83 -52.35 14.33
CA VAL A 16 -8.61 -51.13 13.99
C VAL A 16 -7.73 -50.30 13.10
N GLY A 17 -7.89 -50.43 11.80
CA GLY A 17 -7.33 -49.52 10.82
C GLY A 17 -8.01 -48.17 10.99
N VAL A 18 -7.30 -47.24 11.65
CA VAL A 18 -7.66 -45.81 11.59
C VAL A 18 -7.36 -45.36 10.17
N THR A 19 -8.37 -45.43 9.30
CA THR A 19 -8.30 -44.69 8.04
C THR A 19 -8.33 -43.21 8.41
N ALA A 20 -7.15 -42.59 8.48
CA ALA A 20 -7.07 -41.15 8.44
C ALA A 20 -7.70 -40.72 7.11
N THR A 21 -8.93 -40.24 7.17
CA THR A 21 -9.49 -39.46 6.06
C THR A 21 -8.57 -38.29 5.88
N ALA A 22 -7.74 -38.32 4.84
CA ALA A 22 -7.06 -37.11 4.39
C ALA A 22 -8.19 -36.10 4.13
N ALA A 23 -8.37 -35.16 5.05
CA ALA A 23 -9.16 -33.99 4.76
C ALA A 23 -8.49 -33.38 3.53
N PHE A 24 -9.20 -33.37 2.40
CA PHE A 24 -8.75 -32.64 1.25
C PHE A 24 -8.57 -31.19 1.71
N ALA A 25 -7.33 -30.75 1.75
CA ALA A 25 -7.00 -29.39 2.06
C ALA A 25 -7.61 -28.51 0.96
N ASP A 26 -8.50 -27.59 1.31
CA ASP A 26 -8.99 -26.59 0.36
C ASP A 26 -7.87 -25.58 0.14
N ASP A 27 -7.47 -25.38 -1.13
CA ASP A 27 -6.45 -24.41 -1.46
C ASP A 27 -6.82 -23.01 -1.00
N ILE A 28 -5.82 -22.26 -0.51
CA ILE A 28 -6.01 -20.90 -0.02
C ILE A 28 -5.95 -19.96 -1.21
N ARG A 29 -7.07 -19.38 -1.62
CA ARG A 29 -7.13 -18.46 -2.75
C ARG A 29 -6.84 -17.03 -2.32
N VAL A 30 -5.82 -16.40 -2.94
CA VAL A 30 -5.37 -15.04 -2.67
C VAL A 30 -5.47 -14.19 -3.92
N GLY A 31 -6.23 -13.12 -3.87
CA GLY A 31 -6.30 -12.11 -4.91
C GLY A 31 -5.28 -10.99 -4.65
N ILE A 32 -4.57 -10.56 -5.68
CA ILE A 32 -3.58 -9.50 -5.58
C ILE A 32 -3.87 -8.47 -6.67
N THR A 33 -4.13 -7.21 -6.28
CA THR A 33 -4.26 -6.09 -7.23
C THR A 33 -3.24 -5.02 -6.90
N MET A 34 -2.40 -4.68 -7.89
CA MET A 34 -1.25 -3.77 -7.72
C MET A 34 -1.06 -2.88 -8.95
N ARG A 35 -0.48 -1.70 -8.74
CA ARG A 35 0.03 -0.88 -9.83
C ARG A 35 1.29 -1.52 -10.41
N MET A 36 1.22 -2.08 -11.61
CA MET A 36 2.34 -2.78 -12.25
C MET A 36 2.91 -2.04 -13.47
N ILE A 37 2.64 -0.74 -13.61
CA ILE A 37 3.09 0.08 -14.74
C ILE A 37 4.46 0.74 -14.52
N SER A 38 5.07 0.54 -13.36
CA SER A 38 6.42 1.02 -13.02
C SER A 38 7.28 -0.13 -12.53
N GLU A 39 8.61 0.00 -12.60
CA GLU A 39 9.56 -1.00 -12.10
C GLU A 39 9.25 -1.40 -10.64
N ASN A 40 9.06 -0.41 -9.77
CA ASN A 40 8.73 -0.67 -8.36
C ASN A 40 7.40 -1.41 -8.20
N GLY A 41 6.38 -1.05 -9.00
CA GLY A 41 5.08 -1.71 -8.94
C GLY A 41 5.12 -3.16 -9.40
N GLN A 42 5.90 -3.44 -10.45
CA GLN A 42 6.16 -4.80 -10.91
C GLN A 42 6.93 -5.59 -9.85
N ALA A 43 7.97 -4.99 -9.25
CA ALA A 43 8.75 -5.61 -8.20
C ALA A 43 7.89 -5.97 -6.98
N TYR A 44 6.98 -5.11 -6.53
CA TYR A 44 6.08 -5.41 -5.41
C TYR A 44 5.15 -6.58 -5.71
N GLY A 45 4.57 -6.63 -6.91
CA GLY A 45 3.74 -7.76 -7.33
C GLY A 45 4.55 -9.06 -7.35
N GLN A 46 5.75 -9.02 -7.92
CA GLN A 46 6.64 -10.18 -8.01
C GLN A 46 7.09 -10.67 -6.61
N MET A 47 7.48 -9.77 -5.72
CA MET A 47 7.86 -10.15 -4.34
C MET A 47 6.75 -10.92 -3.61
N VAL A 48 5.48 -10.52 -3.77
CA VAL A 48 4.36 -11.25 -3.18
C VAL A 48 4.23 -12.65 -3.80
N MET A 49 4.37 -12.77 -5.12
CA MET A 49 4.31 -14.05 -5.82
C MET A 49 5.48 -14.97 -5.45
N ASP A 50 6.68 -14.43 -5.30
CA ASP A 50 7.88 -15.18 -4.90
C ASP A 50 7.74 -15.70 -3.45
N GLU A 51 7.18 -14.90 -2.53
CA GLU A 51 6.91 -15.33 -1.17
C GLU A 51 5.86 -16.44 -1.14
N ILE A 52 4.78 -16.31 -1.89
CA ILE A 52 3.76 -17.37 -2.03
C ILE A 52 4.38 -18.65 -2.57
N LYS A 53 5.24 -18.54 -3.58
CA LYS A 53 5.97 -19.71 -4.10
C LYS A 53 6.83 -20.36 -3.02
N GLY A 54 7.57 -19.58 -2.23
CA GLY A 54 8.38 -20.08 -1.11
C GLY A 54 7.55 -20.83 -0.07
N ILE A 55 6.37 -20.30 0.28
CA ILE A 55 5.42 -20.95 1.20
C ILE A 55 4.95 -22.28 0.62
N ASN A 56 4.59 -22.31 -0.66
CA ASN A 56 4.12 -23.52 -1.34
C ASN A 56 5.23 -24.58 -1.46
N ASP A 57 6.45 -24.17 -1.81
CA ASP A 57 7.62 -25.06 -1.88
C ASP A 57 7.94 -25.69 -0.52
N ALA A 58 7.60 -25.00 0.58
CA ALA A 58 7.74 -25.51 1.95
C ALA A 58 6.56 -26.40 2.41
N GLY A 59 5.58 -26.69 1.54
CA GLY A 59 4.43 -27.54 1.84
C GLY A 59 3.16 -26.79 2.19
N GLY A 60 3.08 -25.49 1.90
CA GLY A 60 1.90 -24.65 2.10
C GLY A 60 1.61 -24.32 3.57
N ILE A 61 0.41 -23.89 3.85
CA ILE A 61 -0.07 -23.56 5.20
C ILE A 61 -0.91 -24.72 5.73
N ASN A 62 -0.39 -25.47 6.68
CA ASN A 62 -1.02 -26.68 7.20
C ASN A 62 -1.38 -27.71 6.09
N GLY A 63 -0.54 -27.80 5.06
CA GLY A 63 -0.75 -28.67 3.91
C GLY A 63 -1.62 -28.08 2.79
N ASN A 64 -2.20 -26.89 2.99
CA ASN A 64 -2.98 -26.20 1.96
C ASN A 64 -2.05 -25.33 1.11
N MET A 65 -2.10 -25.47 -0.21
CA MET A 65 -1.34 -24.62 -1.11
C MET A 65 -2.05 -23.26 -1.30
N ILE A 66 -1.26 -22.22 -1.61
CA ILE A 66 -1.79 -20.90 -1.92
C ILE A 66 -1.93 -20.77 -3.44
N GLU A 67 -3.16 -20.62 -3.92
CA GLU A 67 -3.46 -20.21 -5.28
C GLU A 67 -3.57 -18.69 -5.35
N ALA A 68 -2.70 -18.03 -6.12
CA ALA A 68 -2.68 -16.58 -6.20
C ALA A 68 -3.00 -16.07 -7.61
N THR A 69 -3.88 -15.07 -7.66
CA THR A 69 -4.17 -14.29 -8.89
C THR A 69 -3.61 -12.89 -8.73
N LEU A 70 -2.69 -12.48 -9.62
CA LEU A 70 -2.12 -11.14 -9.66
C LEU A 70 -2.68 -10.35 -10.85
N MET A 71 -3.28 -9.20 -10.58
CA MET A 71 -3.86 -8.31 -11.60
C MET A 71 -3.33 -6.89 -11.47
N ASN A 72 -3.09 -6.25 -12.63
CA ASN A 72 -2.65 -4.86 -12.71
C ASN A 72 -3.85 -3.91 -12.62
N ASP A 73 -3.86 -3.00 -11.66
CA ASP A 73 -4.87 -1.94 -11.54
C ASP A 73 -4.46 -0.62 -12.21
N GLU A 74 -3.22 -0.51 -12.68
CA GLU A 74 -2.67 0.69 -13.33
C GLU A 74 -2.84 1.98 -12.51
N CYS A 75 -3.06 1.87 -11.19
CA CYS A 75 -3.45 2.97 -10.31
C CYS A 75 -4.79 3.64 -10.71
N LYS A 76 -5.68 2.88 -11.39
CA LYS A 76 -7.00 3.33 -11.81
C LYS A 76 -8.07 2.68 -10.93
N SER A 77 -8.92 3.52 -10.32
CA SER A 77 -9.95 3.07 -9.38
C SER A 77 -10.94 2.08 -10.00
N ASP A 78 -11.38 2.33 -11.22
CA ASP A 78 -12.29 1.47 -11.98
C ASP A 78 -11.71 0.08 -12.22
N LYS A 79 -10.44 0.00 -12.63
CA LYS A 79 -9.72 -1.26 -12.80
C LYS A 79 -9.55 -2.01 -11.48
N GLY A 80 -9.14 -1.32 -10.43
CA GLY A 80 -8.96 -1.95 -9.13
C GLY A 80 -10.26 -2.51 -8.55
N VAL A 81 -11.37 -1.77 -8.69
CA VAL A 81 -12.69 -2.25 -8.28
C VAL A 81 -13.14 -3.43 -9.14
N ALA A 82 -12.91 -3.41 -10.45
CA ALA A 82 -13.21 -4.53 -11.32
C ALA A 82 -12.40 -5.79 -10.94
N ASN A 83 -11.09 -5.62 -10.68
CA ASN A 83 -10.22 -6.70 -10.20
C ASN A 83 -10.74 -7.30 -8.89
N ALA A 84 -11.04 -6.45 -7.89
CA ALA A 84 -11.55 -6.89 -6.60
C ALA A 84 -12.87 -7.66 -6.73
N ASN A 85 -13.82 -7.15 -7.53
CA ASN A 85 -15.09 -7.83 -7.77
C ASN A 85 -14.88 -9.19 -8.43
N LYS A 86 -14.02 -9.29 -9.46
CA LYS A 86 -13.71 -10.56 -10.12
C LYS A 86 -13.12 -11.57 -9.14
N MET A 87 -12.07 -11.18 -8.40
CA MET A 87 -11.39 -12.05 -7.45
C MET A 87 -12.34 -12.51 -6.33
N ILE A 88 -13.13 -11.61 -5.75
CA ILE A 88 -14.02 -11.91 -4.63
C ILE A 88 -15.23 -12.75 -5.08
N PHE A 89 -15.94 -12.31 -6.12
CA PHE A 89 -17.23 -12.91 -6.47
C PHE A 89 -17.15 -14.03 -7.50
N GLN A 90 -16.13 -14.07 -8.36
CA GLN A 90 -15.94 -15.13 -9.35
C GLN A 90 -14.89 -16.16 -8.90
N GLU A 91 -13.71 -15.71 -8.47
CA GLU A 91 -12.61 -16.58 -8.08
C GLU A 91 -12.67 -17.00 -6.59
N LYS A 92 -13.58 -16.37 -5.79
CA LYS A 92 -13.83 -16.72 -4.39
C LYS A 92 -12.57 -16.67 -3.52
N VAL A 93 -11.79 -15.63 -3.65
CA VAL A 93 -10.57 -15.47 -2.84
C VAL A 93 -10.90 -15.31 -1.35
N HIS A 94 -10.03 -15.86 -0.52
CA HIS A 94 -10.14 -15.80 0.95
C HIS A 94 -9.44 -14.56 1.53
N LEU A 95 -8.53 -13.94 0.76
CA LEU A 95 -7.80 -12.73 1.12
C LEU A 95 -7.57 -11.90 -0.14
N LEU A 96 -7.73 -10.59 -0.03
CA LEU A 96 -7.32 -9.63 -1.07
C LEU A 96 -6.08 -8.84 -0.59
N ILE A 97 -5.01 -8.82 -1.37
CA ILE A 97 -3.83 -7.98 -1.15
C ILE A 97 -3.87 -6.84 -2.17
N GLY A 98 -3.83 -5.61 -1.67
CA GLY A 98 -3.83 -4.44 -2.57
C GLY A 98 -4.67 -3.26 -2.06
N SER A 99 -4.59 -2.15 -2.75
CA SER A 99 -3.70 -1.78 -3.86
C SER A 99 -2.48 -1.02 -3.32
N SER A 100 -1.48 -0.74 -4.19
CA SER A 100 -0.38 0.16 -3.86
C SER A 100 -0.77 1.64 -3.99
N CYS A 101 -1.87 1.96 -4.66
CA CYS A 101 -2.39 3.32 -4.85
C CYS A 101 -3.58 3.60 -3.93
N SER A 102 -3.53 4.68 -3.15
CA SER A 102 -4.62 5.04 -2.23
C SER A 102 -5.95 5.34 -2.94
N SER A 103 -5.92 5.92 -4.14
CA SER A 103 -7.09 6.17 -4.97
C SER A 103 -7.82 4.88 -5.38
N VAL A 104 -7.07 3.80 -5.54
CA VAL A 104 -7.58 2.45 -5.86
C VAL A 104 -8.03 1.72 -4.59
N THR A 105 -7.22 1.80 -3.52
CA THR A 105 -7.52 1.12 -2.26
C THR A 105 -8.81 1.59 -1.62
N LEU A 106 -9.07 2.90 -1.63
CA LEU A 106 -10.24 3.49 -0.97
C LEU A 106 -11.59 2.90 -1.42
N PRO A 107 -11.90 2.80 -2.73
CA PRO A 107 -13.13 2.15 -3.16
C PRO A 107 -13.12 0.62 -2.98
N ILE A 108 -11.96 -0.04 -3.03
CA ILE A 108 -11.86 -1.49 -2.79
C ILE A 108 -12.25 -1.84 -1.34
N VAL A 109 -11.92 -0.99 -0.37
CA VAL A 109 -12.32 -1.16 1.05
C VAL A 109 -13.83 -1.39 1.18
N ASP A 110 -14.65 -0.68 0.42
CA ASP A 110 -16.10 -0.84 0.48
C ASP A 110 -16.55 -2.19 -0.13
N VAL A 111 -15.86 -2.67 -1.16
CA VAL A 111 -16.12 -3.98 -1.79
C VAL A 111 -15.76 -5.11 -0.83
N THR A 112 -14.57 -5.09 -0.25
CA THR A 112 -14.08 -6.14 0.66
C THR A 112 -14.87 -6.19 1.96
N ALA A 113 -15.18 -5.02 2.54
CA ALA A 113 -16.00 -4.92 3.75
C ALA A 113 -17.40 -5.48 3.54
N LYS A 114 -18.05 -5.15 2.41
CA LYS A 114 -19.37 -5.68 2.06
C LYS A 114 -19.37 -7.20 1.83
N ALA A 115 -18.28 -7.71 1.28
CA ALA A 115 -18.13 -9.13 0.98
C ALA A 115 -17.67 -9.97 2.19
N GLY A 116 -17.21 -9.33 3.28
CA GLY A 116 -16.60 -10.02 4.41
C GLY A 116 -15.28 -10.71 4.07
N VAL A 117 -14.51 -10.14 3.12
CA VAL A 117 -13.21 -10.66 2.70
C VAL A 117 -12.11 -9.78 3.25
N PRO A 118 -11.15 -10.33 4.02
CA PRO A 118 -10.02 -9.56 4.53
C PRO A 118 -9.24 -8.89 3.40
N GLN A 119 -8.88 -7.61 3.61
CA GLN A 119 -8.01 -6.86 2.71
C GLN A 119 -6.71 -6.48 3.43
N MET A 120 -5.59 -6.95 2.92
CA MET A 120 -4.26 -6.51 3.33
C MET A 120 -3.80 -5.37 2.42
N VAL A 121 -3.58 -4.18 2.99
CA VAL A 121 -3.13 -2.99 2.25
C VAL A 121 -1.61 -2.83 2.42
N PRO A 122 -0.81 -3.14 1.38
CA PRO A 122 0.64 -3.24 1.53
C PRO A 122 1.37 -1.90 1.45
N HIS A 123 0.81 -0.89 0.76
CA HIS A 123 1.55 0.34 0.47
C HIS A 123 0.75 1.64 0.61
N SER A 124 -0.57 1.62 0.45
CA SER A 124 -1.40 2.84 0.47
C SER A 124 -1.43 3.52 1.83
N THR A 125 -1.12 4.82 1.87
CA THR A 125 -0.94 5.59 3.11
C THR A 125 -2.15 6.46 3.50
N ASN A 126 -3.11 6.72 2.61
CA ASN A 126 -4.23 7.62 2.90
C ASN A 126 -4.94 7.25 4.21
N SER A 127 -5.12 8.23 5.08
CA SER A 127 -5.69 8.00 6.41
C SER A 127 -7.11 7.46 6.39
N LYS A 128 -7.90 7.80 5.36
CA LYS A 128 -9.30 7.38 5.23
C LYS A 128 -9.47 5.87 5.04
N ILE A 129 -8.42 5.16 4.59
CA ILE A 129 -8.46 3.70 4.36
C ILE A 129 -8.88 2.95 5.64
N THR A 130 -8.30 3.30 6.79
CA THR A 130 -8.62 2.66 8.08
C THR A 130 -9.53 3.50 8.97
N GLN A 131 -9.76 4.78 8.65
CA GLN A 131 -10.70 5.63 9.39
C GLN A 131 -12.17 5.28 9.13
N LYS A 132 -12.48 4.54 8.08
CA LYS A 132 -13.83 4.00 7.85
C LYS A 132 -14.26 2.98 8.90
N GLY A 133 -13.32 2.44 9.69
CA GLY A 133 -13.61 1.51 10.79
C GLY A 133 -14.02 0.11 10.35
N SER A 134 -13.63 -0.31 9.15
CA SER A 134 -13.89 -1.69 8.69
C SER A 134 -13.02 -2.69 9.46
N GLU A 135 -13.61 -3.73 10.00
CA GLU A 135 -12.93 -4.86 10.64
C GLU A 135 -12.20 -5.77 9.63
N TRP A 136 -12.49 -5.61 8.33
CA TRP A 136 -11.93 -6.40 7.23
C TRP A 136 -10.68 -5.79 6.59
N VAL A 137 -10.23 -4.61 7.05
CA VAL A 137 -9.12 -3.89 6.41
C VAL A 137 -7.92 -3.78 7.34
N PHE A 138 -6.82 -4.35 6.92
CA PHE A 138 -5.53 -4.36 7.60
C PHE A 138 -4.49 -3.63 6.78
N ARG A 139 -3.77 -2.68 7.38
CA ARG A 139 -2.76 -1.90 6.67
C ARG A 139 -1.38 -2.08 7.28
N ILE A 140 -0.39 -2.36 6.42
CA ILE A 140 1.01 -2.50 6.82
C ILE A 140 1.68 -1.12 7.01
N PRO A 141 1.59 -0.17 6.04
CA PRO A 141 2.28 1.11 6.19
C PRO A 141 1.62 1.99 7.24
N VAL A 142 2.42 2.87 7.81
CA VAL A 142 1.93 3.90 8.73
C VAL A 142 0.92 4.80 8.02
N SER A 143 -0.13 5.21 8.74
CA SER A 143 -1.13 6.15 8.22
C SER A 143 -0.50 7.50 7.86
N GLY A 144 -0.88 8.09 6.73
CA GLY A 144 -0.46 9.42 6.32
C GLY A 144 -0.66 10.50 7.39
N ARG A 145 -1.62 10.30 8.30
CA ARG A 145 -1.80 11.17 9.47
C ARG A 145 -0.56 11.24 10.37
N TYR A 146 0.11 10.12 10.56
CA TYR A 146 1.34 10.07 11.37
C TYR A 146 2.53 10.64 10.60
N TYR A 147 2.65 10.35 9.30
CA TYR A 147 3.64 10.98 8.43
C TYR A 147 3.51 12.51 8.46
N GLY A 148 2.30 13.04 8.26
CA GLY A 148 2.04 14.48 8.34
C GLY A 148 2.43 15.06 9.70
N GLY A 149 2.21 14.33 10.80
CA GLY A 149 2.58 14.75 12.15
C GLY A 149 4.09 14.85 12.37
N VAL A 150 4.84 13.83 11.93
CA VAL A 150 6.30 13.78 12.05
C VAL A 150 6.94 14.82 11.12
N ASN A 151 6.50 14.88 9.87
CA ASN A 151 7.01 15.83 8.89
C ASN A 151 6.76 17.29 9.34
N ALA A 152 5.54 17.60 9.78
CA ALA A 152 5.23 18.95 10.26
C ALA A 152 6.08 19.36 11.46
N LYS A 153 6.31 18.43 12.40
CA LYS A 153 7.19 18.69 13.54
C LYS A 153 8.61 18.99 13.07
N TYR A 154 9.19 18.09 12.26
CA TYR A 154 10.56 18.26 11.76
C TYR A 154 10.72 19.55 10.95
N VAL A 155 9.81 19.80 10.02
CA VAL A 155 9.83 20.98 9.15
C VAL A 155 9.71 22.26 9.97
N GLY A 156 8.72 22.35 10.85
CA GLY A 156 8.53 23.57 11.65
C GLY A 156 9.66 23.84 12.65
N GLU A 157 10.32 22.80 13.17
CA GLU A 157 11.44 22.96 14.12
C GLU A 157 12.81 23.17 13.45
N ASN A 158 13.03 22.67 12.22
CA ASN A 158 14.36 22.62 11.61
C ASN A 158 14.48 23.36 10.27
N ILE A 159 13.35 23.66 9.61
CA ILE A 159 13.33 24.32 8.30
C ILE A 159 12.68 25.69 8.43
N GLY A 160 11.43 25.72 8.92
CA GLY A 160 10.66 26.93 9.10
C GLY A 160 9.16 26.68 8.89
N THR A 161 8.39 27.78 8.94
CA THR A 161 6.93 27.72 8.89
C THR A 161 6.32 28.29 7.62
N LYS A 162 7.12 29.00 6.80
CA LYS A 162 6.68 29.56 5.52
C LYS A 162 6.86 28.53 4.40
N ILE A 163 5.96 27.58 4.32
CA ILE A 163 6.07 26.46 3.38
C ILE A 163 5.13 26.67 2.18
N ALA A 164 5.68 26.56 0.97
CA ALA A 164 4.92 26.45 -0.26
C ALA A 164 4.49 24.99 -0.47
N TYR A 165 3.24 24.77 -0.86
CA TYR A 165 2.65 23.43 -1.06
C TYR A 165 2.33 23.24 -2.54
N ILE A 166 2.83 22.17 -3.14
CA ILE A 166 2.43 21.63 -4.44
C ILE A 166 1.77 20.28 -4.18
N CYS A 167 0.47 20.17 -4.43
CA CYS A 167 -0.37 19.03 -4.06
C CYS A 167 -0.99 18.40 -5.30
N ALA A 168 -0.55 17.20 -5.68
CA ALA A 168 -1.14 16.46 -6.78
C ALA A 168 -2.50 15.87 -6.42
N ALA A 169 -3.37 15.70 -7.42
CA ALA A 169 -4.78 15.33 -7.24
C ALA A 169 -5.01 13.83 -6.93
N ASP A 170 -3.96 13.01 -6.77
CA ASP A 170 -4.13 11.63 -6.30
C ASP A 170 -4.47 11.57 -4.80
N ALA A 171 -5.15 10.51 -4.37
CA ALA A 171 -5.68 10.43 -3.01
C ALA A 171 -4.58 10.38 -1.92
N ALA A 172 -3.39 9.86 -2.22
CA ALA A 172 -2.28 9.85 -1.26
C ALA A 172 -1.77 11.27 -1.05
N SER A 173 -1.48 11.98 -2.14
CA SER A 173 -0.91 13.33 -2.14
C SER A 173 -1.85 14.38 -1.54
N VAL A 174 -3.14 14.31 -1.88
CA VAL A 174 -4.17 15.13 -1.23
C VAL A 174 -4.21 14.89 0.29
N GLY A 175 -4.10 13.61 0.69
CA GLY A 175 -4.05 13.24 2.11
C GLY A 175 -2.80 13.73 2.81
N ASP A 176 -1.64 13.65 2.16
CA ASP A 176 -0.35 14.10 2.72
C ASP A 176 -0.33 15.62 2.91
N CYS A 177 -0.77 16.39 1.90
CA CYS A 177 -0.93 17.85 2.02
C CYS A 177 -1.86 18.23 3.17
N ALA A 178 -3.08 17.67 3.19
CA ALA A 178 -4.06 17.99 4.22
C ALA A 178 -3.59 17.65 5.64
N ASN A 179 -2.88 16.52 5.79
CA ASN A 179 -2.31 16.14 7.09
C ASN A 179 -1.19 17.08 7.50
N MET A 180 -0.29 17.44 6.57
CA MET A 180 0.81 18.38 6.84
C MET A 180 0.27 19.75 7.24
N GLU A 181 -0.65 20.33 6.46
CA GLU A 181 -1.28 21.63 6.77
C GLU A 181 -1.97 21.63 8.13
N LYS A 182 -2.78 20.59 8.41
CA LYS A 182 -3.45 20.44 9.70
C LYS A 182 -2.47 20.45 10.87
N GLN A 183 -1.34 19.78 10.72
CA GLN A 183 -0.33 19.69 11.79
C GLN A 183 0.51 20.98 11.90
N MET A 184 0.85 21.63 10.79
CA MET A 184 1.53 22.93 10.79
C MET A 184 0.68 23.99 11.46
N ARG A 185 -0.62 24.04 11.14
CA ARG A 185 -1.57 24.94 11.78
C ARG A 185 -1.70 24.65 13.29
N ALA A 186 -1.86 23.39 13.66
CA ALA A 186 -2.08 23.00 15.05
C ALA A 186 -0.85 23.22 15.94
N ARG A 187 0.37 23.06 15.42
CA ARG A 187 1.63 23.14 16.19
C ARG A 187 2.25 24.53 16.18
N PHE A 188 2.16 25.22 15.05
CA PHE A 188 2.93 26.46 14.80
C PHE A 188 2.03 27.63 14.42
N GLY A 189 0.70 27.44 14.31
CA GLY A 189 -0.21 28.49 13.80
C GLY A 189 0.05 28.85 12.33
N ALA A 190 0.76 27.99 11.58
CA ALA A 190 1.23 28.31 10.25
C ALA A 190 0.23 27.86 9.17
N GLU A 191 -0.04 28.76 8.24
CA GLU A 191 -0.79 28.48 7.01
C GLU A 191 0.19 28.31 5.84
N PRO A 192 -0.22 27.65 4.73
CA PRO A 192 0.60 27.59 3.52
C PRO A 192 0.97 28.99 3.03
N ALA A 193 2.26 29.26 2.86
CA ALA A 193 2.73 30.50 2.23
C ALA A 193 2.27 30.58 0.76
N TYR A 194 2.19 29.44 0.12
CA TYR A 194 1.63 29.25 -1.21
C TYR A 194 1.00 27.85 -1.28
N ARG A 195 -0.07 27.70 -2.06
CA ARG A 195 -0.66 26.40 -2.35
C ARG A 195 -1.05 26.31 -3.83
N ALA A 196 -0.65 25.21 -4.46
CA ALA A 196 -1.10 24.83 -5.78
C ALA A 196 -1.63 23.38 -5.75
N ASP A 197 -2.86 23.19 -6.17
CA ASP A 197 -3.44 21.89 -6.45
C ASP A 197 -3.23 21.62 -7.96
N VAL A 198 -2.49 20.57 -8.27
CA VAL A 198 -2.07 20.23 -9.64
C VAL A 198 -2.60 18.88 -10.08
N GLN A 199 -2.56 18.60 -11.38
CA GLN A 199 -2.99 17.31 -11.91
C GLN A 199 -2.13 16.17 -11.34
N GLU A 200 -2.71 14.96 -11.20
CA GLU A 200 -1.97 13.77 -10.71
C GLU A 200 -0.68 13.51 -11.52
N LYS A 201 -0.73 13.75 -12.83
CA LYS A 201 0.39 13.55 -13.76
C LYS A 201 0.88 14.88 -14.35
N GLU A 202 0.90 15.92 -13.51
CA GLU A 202 1.41 17.23 -13.93
C GLU A 202 2.86 17.13 -14.44
N VAL A 203 3.15 17.85 -15.49
CA VAL A 203 4.46 17.84 -16.15
C VAL A 203 5.13 19.19 -16.16
N ASP A 204 4.38 20.28 -15.97
CA ASP A 204 4.90 21.65 -16.05
C ASP A 204 4.63 22.44 -14.76
N PHE A 205 5.68 22.60 -13.97
CA PHE A 205 5.64 23.34 -12.72
C PHE A 205 6.28 24.73 -12.79
N ARG A 206 6.77 25.14 -13.98
CA ARG A 206 7.58 26.37 -14.14
C ARG A 206 6.87 27.60 -13.63
N SER A 207 5.59 27.78 -13.90
CA SER A 207 4.81 28.92 -13.43
C SER A 207 4.72 28.96 -11.91
N HIS A 208 4.50 27.81 -11.27
CA HIS A 208 4.47 27.67 -9.82
C HIS A 208 5.85 27.98 -9.22
N MET A 209 6.93 27.44 -9.81
CA MET A 209 8.29 27.62 -9.30
C MET A 209 8.76 29.07 -9.45
N GLN A 210 8.41 29.75 -10.56
CA GLN A 210 8.70 31.19 -10.71
C GLN A 210 7.96 32.04 -9.66
N LYS A 211 6.71 31.70 -9.35
CA LYS A 211 5.97 32.39 -8.30
C LYS A 211 6.59 32.15 -6.92
N ILE A 212 6.91 30.90 -6.60
CA ILE A 212 7.57 30.55 -5.33
C ILE A 212 8.91 31.26 -5.18
N LYS A 213 9.71 31.32 -6.25
CA LYS A 213 11.00 32.05 -6.26
C LYS A 213 10.88 33.51 -5.88
N SER A 214 9.75 34.15 -6.22
CA SER A 214 9.50 35.57 -5.86
C SER A 214 8.98 35.77 -4.44
N MET A 215 8.78 34.68 -3.69
CA MET A 215 8.24 34.70 -2.33
C MET A 215 9.33 34.41 -1.30
N ASP A 216 9.15 34.94 -0.09
CA ASP A 216 9.94 34.57 1.08
C ASP A 216 9.37 33.27 1.69
N VAL A 217 9.97 32.13 1.30
CA VAL A 217 9.59 30.81 1.79
C VAL A 217 10.79 30.04 2.34
N ASP A 218 10.55 29.25 3.38
CA ASP A 218 11.57 28.41 4.02
C ASP A 218 11.73 27.07 3.28
N GLY A 219 10.65 26.60 2.63
CA GLY A 219 10.68 25.34 1.92
C GLY A 219 9.51 25.13 0.97
N ILE A 220 9.65 24.11 0.12
CA ILE A 220 8.64 23.66 -0.85
C ILE A 220 8.28 22.20 -0.53
N LEU A 221 7.07 21.97 -0.09
CA LEU A 221 6.51 20.61 0.01
C LEU A 221 5.95 20.21 -1.35
N VAL A 222 6.44 19.11 -1.91
CA VAL A 222 5.85 18.47 -3.09
C VAL A 222 5.20 17.16 -2.65
N ALA A 223 3.88 17.15 -2.57
CA ALA A 223 3.10 15.94 -2.35
C ALA A 223 2.56 15.45 -3.69
N ALA A 224 3.19 14.43 -4.24
CA ALA A 224 2.88 13.83 -5.52
C ALA A 224 3.38 12.38 -5.56
N LEU A 225 2.93 11.59 -6.54
CA LEU A 225 3.57 10.32 -6.85
C LEU A 225 4.99 10.55 -7.37
N ALA A 226 5.86 9.56 -7.25
CA ALA A 226 7.30 9.71 -7.41
C ALA A 226 7.72 10.40 -8.72
N GLU A 227 7.13 10.04 -9.85
CA GLU A 227 7.47 10.60 -11.15
C GLU A 227 7.09 12.10 -11.27
N THR A 228 5.92 12.46 -10.76
CA THR A 228 5.42 13.85 -10.74
C THR A 228 6.24 14.69 -9.75
N MET A 229 6.54 14.12 -8.58
CA MET A 229 7.40 14.77 -7.58
C MET A 229 8.79 15.06 -8.12
N ALA A 230 9.43 14.08 -8.76
CA ALA A 230 10.76 14.23 -9.33
C ALA A 230 10.81 15.37 -10.35
N ARG A 231 9.80 15.49 -11.23
CA ARG A 231 9.70 16.61 -12.18
C ARG A 231 9.58 17.96 -11.48
N ALA A 232 8.73 18.07 -10.47
CA ALA A 232 8.56 19.30 -9.71
C ALA A 232 9.88 19.74 -9.03
N LEU A 233 10.60 18.77 -8.45
CA LEU A 233 11.90 19.03 -7.81
C LEU A 233 12.93 19.50 -8.82
N VAL A 234 13.09 18.83 -9.96
CA VAL A 234 13.99 19.27 -11.05
C VAL A 234 13.67 20.69 -11.47
N GLN A 235 12.40 20.99 -11.75
CA GLN A 235 12.00 22.32 -12.21
C GLN A 235 12.18 23.40 -11.12
N SER A 236 12.21 23.04 -9.84
CA SER A 236 12.57 23.97 -8.77
C SER A 236 14.03 24.42 -8.84
N TYR A 237 14.94 23.52 -9.20
CA TYR A 237 16.36 23.86 -9.44
C TYR A 237 16.54 24.64 -10.75
N GLU A 238 15.87 24.21 -11.84
CA GLU A 238 15.90 24.91 -13.13
C GLU A 238 15.37 26.35 -13.02
N ALA A 239 14.39 26.59 -12.16
CA ALA A 239 13.90 27.93 -11.87
C ALA A 239 14.91 28.80 -11.11
N GLY A 240 16.00 28.22 -10.61
CA GLY A 240 17.02 28.91 -9.82
C GLY A 240 16.51 29.27 -8.42
N ILE A 241 15.67 28.46 -7.81
CA ILE A 241 15.34 28.58 -6.38
C ILE A 241 16.56 28.12 -5.58
N GLY A 242 17.06 28.96 -4.67
CA GLY A 242 18.27 28.73 -3.89
C GLY A 242 18.23 27.47 -3.02
N GLU A 243 19.38 27.02 -2.55
CA GLU A 243 19.52 25.85 -1.67
C GLU A 243 19.05 26.13 -0.23
N ASP A 244 18.94 27.38 0.13
CA ASP A 244 18.35 27.87 1.38
C ASP A 244 16.84 27.52 1.48
N VAL A 245 16.14 27.47 0.35
CA VAL A 245 14.76 26.97 0.29
C VAL A 245 14.76 25.44 0.26
N ARG A 246 14.36 24.80 1.33
CA ARG A 246 14.39 23.33 1.46
C ARG A 246 13.34 22.63 0.62
N ARG A 247 13.73 21.54 -0.06
CA ARG A 247 12.81 20.65 -0.80
C ARG A 247 12.34 19.55 0.12
N ILE A 248 11.02 19.42 0.26
CA ILE A 248 10.36 18.48 1.18
C ILE A 248 9.49 17.57 0.33
N GLY A 249 9.74 16.27 0.40
CA GLY A 249 8.93 15.27 -0.25
C GLY A 249 7.84 14.71 0.67
N SER A 250 6.76 14.22 0.09
CA SER A 250 5.75 13.44 0.79
C SER A 250 6.18 11.98 0.96
N SER A 251 5.25 11.09 1.35
CA SER A 251 5.48 9.66 1.55
C SER A 251 6.09 8.92 0.33
N SER A 252 5.95 9.48 -0.89
CA SER A 252 6.52 8.90 -2.12
C SER A 252 7.97 9.30 -2.38
N ALA A 253 8.59 10.15 -1.56
CA ALA A 253 9.94 10.68 -1.79
C ALA A 253 11.04 9.60 -1.78
N SER A 254 10.82 8.49 -1.07
CA SER A 254 11.76 7.35 -1.03
C SER A 254 11.71 6.47 -2.28
N ASN A 255 10.70 6.65 -3.14
CA ASN A 255 10.54 5.84 -4.34
C ASN A 255 11.39 6.37 -5.50
N ALA A 256 12.00 5.48 -6.27
CA ALA A 256 12.62 5.89 -7.53
C ALA A 256 11.55 6.51 -8.47
N PRO A 257 11.83 7.53 -9.25
CA PRO A 257 13.16 8.10 -9.54
C PRO A 257 13.62 9.22 -8.58
N VAL A 258 12.85 9.60 -7.54
CA VAL A 258 13.17 10.78 -6.72
C VAL A 258 14.60 10.75 -6.17
N PRO A 259 15.09 9.67 -5.52
CA PRO A 259 16.46 9.64 -4.98
C PRO A 259 17.57 9.66 -6.05
N LYS A 260 17.22 9.44 -7.33
CA LYS A 260 18.17 9.47 -8.44
C LYS A 260 18.32 10.86 -9.06
N ILE A 261 17.43 11.76 -8.73
CA ILE A 261 17.30 13.09 -9.35
C ILE A 261 17.63 14.19 -8.34
N ALA A 262 17.35 13.93 -7.06
CA ALA A 262 17.70 14.79 -5.93
C ALA A 262 19.14 14.59 -5.49
#